data_afb16f578efb7c95dcce81106338f370
#
_entry.id   afb16f578efb7c95dcce81106338f370
#
_cell.length_a   1.000
_cell.length_b   1.000
_cell.length_c   1.000
_cell.angle_alpha   90.00
_cell.angle_beta   90.00
_cell.angle_gamma   90.00
#
_symmetry.space_group_name_H-M   'P 1'
#
loop_
_entity.id
_entity.type
_entity.pdbx_description
1 polymer ?
#
loop_
_entity_poly.entity_id
_entity_poly.type
_entity_poly.pdbx_seq_one_letter_code
_entity_poly.pdbx_strand_id
1 'polypeptide(L)'
;QFPEKLIPLFINNIRHRKPLPVYGKGENVRDWLYVEDHARAIDVIFHHGHIADTYNIGGFNEWKNIDIIKVLIKTVDRLLGRPEGADLDLITYVTDRPGHDARYAIDSRKLQDELGWEPSLQFEEGIEKTVQWYLHNQEWMDYITSGEYERYYEDMYSKR
;
A
#
# COMPACT_ATOMS: atom_id res chain seq x y z
N GLN A 1 1.76 8.30 1.71
CA GLN A 1 2.40 7.89 0.45
C GLN A 1 1.91 8.76 -0.69
N PHE A 2 2.73 8.92 -1.71
CA PHE A 2 2.33 9.65 -2.91
C PHE A 2 1.19 8.92 -3.65
N PRO A 3 0.20 9.64 -4.23
CA PRO A 3 -1.02 9.05 -4.78
C PRO A 3 -0.85 8.02 -5.92
N GLU A 4 0.31 7.99 -6.56
CA GLU A 4 0.65 6.98 -7.59
C GLU A 4 0.91 5.57 -7.03
N LYS A 5 1.16 5.46 -5.73
CA LYS A 5 1.42 4.17 -5.09
C LYS A 5 0.12 3.37 -4.95
N LEU A 6 0.22 2.04 -5.00
CA LEU A 6 -0.92 1.12 -5.08
C LEU A 6 -2.06 1.47 -4.12
N ILE A 7 -1.79 1.55 -2.82
CA ILE A 7 -2.84 1.75 -1.81
C ILE A 7 -3.55 3.10 -1.97
N PRO A 8 -2.88 4.27 -1.95
CA PRO A 8 -3.57 5.55 -2.08
C PRO A 8 -4.26 5.74 -3.44
N LEU A 9 -3.63 5.28 -4.53
CA LEU A 9 -4.22 5.32 -5.86
C LEU A 9 -5.55 4.55 -5.90
N PHE A 10 -5.54 3.32 -5.38
CA PHE A 10 -6.71 2.47 -5.44
C PHE A 10 -7.82 2.95 -4.51
N ILE A 11 -7.51 3.46 -3.31
CA ILE A 11 -8.50 4.10 -2.44
C ILE A 11 -9.20 5.25 -3.18
N ASN A 12 -8.42 6.12 -3.83
CA ASN A 12 -8.97 7.24 -4.59
C ASN A 12 -9.82 6.76 -5.77
N ASN A 13 -9.36 5.76 -6.52
CA ASN A 13 -10.09 5.23 -7.66
C ASN A 13 -11.38 4.52 -7.25
N ILE A 14 -11.37 3.70 -6.20
CA ILE A 14 -12.58 3.04 -5.66
C ILE A 14 -13.59 4.08 -5.19
N ARG A 15 -13.14 5.12 -4.47
CA ARG A 15 -14.00 6.23 -4.04
C ARG A 15 -14.77 6.85 -5.20
N HIS A 16 -14.11 7.05 -6.34
CA HIS A 16 -14.67 7.66 -7.54
C HIS A 16 -15.19 6.66 -8.58
N ARG A 17 -15.19 5.35 -8.25
CA ARG A 17 -15.57 4.26 -9.15
C ARG A 17 -14.81 4.27 -10.49
N LYS A 18 -13.52 4.59 -10.42
CA LYS A 18 -12.59 4.57 -11.55
C LYS A 18 -11.91 3.20 -11.68
N PRO A 19 -11.46 2.80 -12.88
CA PRO A 19 -10.73 1.55 -13.08
C PRO A 19 -9.51 1.41 -12.16
N LEU A 20 -9.23 0.16 -11.75
CA LEU A 20 -8.10 -0.23 -10.91
C LEU A 20 -7.06 -0.96 -11.76
N PRO A 21 -6.03 -0.29 -12.28
CA PRO A 21 -5.05 -0.89 -13.19
C PRO A 21 -4.14 -1.86 -12.44
N VAL A 22 -4.26 -3.16 -12.74
CA VAL A 22 -3.45 -4.22 -12.17
C VAL A 22 -2.42 -4.68 -13.19
N TYR A 23 -1.14 -4.53 -12.87
CA TYR A 23 -0.04 -4.98 -13.73
C TYR A 23 -0.01 -6.50 -13.86
N GLY A 24 0.06 -7.00 -15.10
CA GLY A 24 0.09 -8.44 -15.42
C GLY A 24 -1.12 -9.15 -14.82
N LYS A 25 -0.89 -10.14 -13.97
CA LYS A 25 -1.93 -10.87 -13.22
C LYS A 25 -2.03 -10.43 -11.75
N GLY A 26 -1.24 -9.45 -11.33
CA GLY A 26 -1.17 -9.01 -9.94
C GLY A 26 -0.50 -10.02 -8.99
N GLU A 27 0.30 -10.95 -9.51
CA GLU A 27 0.93 -12.02 -8.73
C GLU A 27 2.22 -11.60 -8.02
N ASN A 28 2.70 -10.36 -8.26
CA ASN A 28 3.87 -9.82 -7.59
C ASN A 28 3.64 -9.76 -6.08
N VAL A 29 4.61 -10.27 -5.32
CA VAL A 29 4.55 -10.33 -3.86
C VAL A 29 5.32 -9.16 -3.26
N ARG A 30 4.74 -8.53 -2.23
CA ARG A 30 5.38 -7.45 -1.45
C ARG A 30 5.18 -7.71 0.04
N ASP A 31 6.16 -7.28 0.83
CA ASP A 31 6.03 -7.23 2.28
C ASP A 31 5.43 -5.89 2.68
N TRP A 32 4.37 -5.92 3.48
CA TRP A 32 3.60 -4.74 3.87
C TRP A 32 3.73 -4.45 5.35
N LEU A 33 4.02 -3.20 5.66
CA LEU A 33 4.20 -2.72 7.01
C LEU A 33 3.38 -1.47 7.26
N TYR A 34 2.69 -1.43 8.40
CA TYR A 34 1.94 -0.24 8.81
C TYR A 34 2.89 0.92 9.09
N VAL A 35 2.48 2.14 8.68
CA VAL A 35 3.38 3.30 8.67
C VAL A 35 3.89 3.70 10.06
N GLU A 36 3.05 3.58 11.09
CA GLU A 36 3.47 3.88 12.47
C GLU A 36 4.48 2.85 12.99
N ASP A 37 4.33 1.58 12.63
CA ASP A 37 5.32 0.55 12.95
C ASP A 37 6.67 0.82 12.29
N HIS A 38 6.65 1.29 11.03
CA HIS A 38 7.88 1.69 10.35
C HIS A 38 8.54 2.90 11.04
N ALA A 39 7.76 3.90 11.42
CA ALA A 39 8.27 5.06 12.15
C ALA A 39 8.87 4.65 13.52
N ARG A 40 8.18 3.77 14.26
CA ARG A 40 8.65 3.21 15.53
C ARG A 40 9.94 2.39 15.36
N ALA A 41 10.07 1.62 14.27
CA ALA A 41 11.31 0.92 13.98
C ALA A 41 12.49 1.88 13.79
N ILE A 42 12.29 2.97 13.04
CA ILE A 42 13.33 4.01 12.86
C ILE A 42 13.72 4.63 14.21
N ASP A 43 12.73 4.96 15.04
CA ASP A 43 12.98 5.54 16.38
C ASP A 43 13.80 4.59 17.28
N VAL A 44 13.43 3.31 17.32
CA VAL A 44 14.17 2.27 18.07
C VAL A 44 15.60 2.13 17.56
N ILE A 45 15.80 2.07 16.23
CA ILE A 45 17.14 1.96 15.64
C ILE A 45 17.97 3.21 15.96
N PHE A 46 17.38 4.42 15.87
CA PHE A 46 18.07 5.65 16.15
C PHE A 46 18.59 5.74 17.60
N HIS A 47 17.81 5.26 18.57
CA HIS A 47 18.17 5.37 19.98
C HIS A 47 18.97 4.16 20.51
N HIS A 48 18.81 2.98 19.92
CA HIS A 48 19.33 1.74 20.47
C HIS A 48 20.14 0.90 19.48
N GLY A 49 20.18 1.29 18.20
CA GLY A 49 20.95 0.57 17.18
C GLY A 49 22.46 0.70 17.39
N HIS A 50 23.18 -0.30 16.90
CA HIS A 50 24.65 -0.26 16.92
C HIS A 50 25.17 0.77 15.91
N ILE A 51 26.18 1.55 16.34
CA ILE A 51 26.80 2.58 15.51
C ILE A 51 27.46 1.91 14.29
N ALA A 52 27.24 2.52 13.11
CA ALA A 52 27.77 2.04 11.82
C ALA A 52 27.22 0.67 11.39
N ASP A 53 26.07 0.25 11.90
CA ASP A 53 25.38 -0.96 11.50
C ASP A 53 24.14 -0.68 10.66
N THR A 54 23.57 -1.72 10.07
CA THR A 54 22.36 -1.65 9.22
C THR A 54 21.30 -2.60 9.72
N TYR A 55 20.04 -2.14 9.66
CA TYR A 55 18.87 -2.91 10.03
C TYR A 55 17.84 -2.89 8.90
N ASN A 56 17.37 -4.06 8.51
CA ASN A 56 16.22 -4.17 7.62
C ASN A 56 14.93 -4.02 8.44
N ILE A 57 13.96 -3.28 7.89
CA ILE A 57 12.64 -3.10 8.50
C ILE A 57 11.62 -3.74 7.58
N GLY A 58 10.93 -4.79 8.05
CA GLY A 58 9.92 -5.54 7.31
C GLY A 58 8.75 -5.94 8.20
N GLY A 59 7.61 -6.22 7.57
CA GLY A 59 6.36 -6.50 8.27
C GLY A 59 6.08 -7.97 8.53
N PHE A 60 6.83 -8.88 7.92
CA PHE A 60 6.49 -10.32 7.82
C PHE A 60 5.09 -10.57 7.24
N ASN A 61 4.59 -9.63 6.44
CA ASN A 61 3.28 -9.62 5.83
C ASN A 61 3.41 -9.66 4.29
N GLU A 62 3.78 -10.82 3.76
CA GLU A 62 3.93 -11.02 2.33
C GLU A 62 2.59 -11.33 1.68
N TRP A 63 2.18 -10.48 0.75
CA TRP A 63 0.92 -10.60 0.01
C TRP A 63 1.13 -10.43 -1.49
N LYS A 64 0.33 -11.15 -2.29
CA LYS A 64 0.21 -10.84 -3.71
C LYS A 64 -0.58 -9.55 -3.89
N ASN A 65 -0.18 -8.73 -4.87
CA ASN A 65 -0.86 -7.47 -5.15
C ASN A 65 -2.36 -7.67 -5.40
N ILE A 66 -2.76 -8.71 -6.12
CA ILE A 66 -4.17 -8.98 -6.41
C ILE A 66 -4.99 -9.28 -5.14
N ASP A 67 -4.40 -9.96 -4.15
CA ASP A 67 -5.09 -10.29 -2.91
C ASP A 67 -5.27 -9.04 -2.05
N ILE A 68 -4.24 -8.18 -1.97
CA ILE A 68 -4.32 -6.86 -1.32
C ILE A 68 -5.41 -5.99 -1.96
N ILE A 69 -5.46 -5.95 -3.29
CA ILE A 69 -6.46 -5.17 -4.02
C ILE A 69 -7.87 -5.62 -3.65
N LYS A 70 -8.11 -6.93 -3.57
CA LYS A 70 -9.41 -7.45 -3.15
C LYS A 70 -9.77 -7.09 -1.70
N VAL A 71 -8.80 -7.19 -0.78
CA VAL A 71 -9.00 -6.76 0.62
C VAL A 71 -9.30 -5.26 0.66
N LEU A 72 -8.53 -4.46 -0.08
CA LEU A 72 -8.70 -3.01 -0.15
C LEU A 72 -10.09 -2.62 -0.67
N ILE A 73 -10.55 -3.23 -1.77
CA ILE A 73 -11.88 -2.99 -2.33
C ILE A 73 -12.96 -3.27 -1.28
N LYS A 74 -12.94 -4.45 -0.67
CA LYS A 74 -13.92 -4.82 0.36
C LYS A 74 -13.92 -3.84 1.54
N THR A 75 -12.74 -3.43 2.00
CA THR A 75 -12.59 -2.48 3.10
C THR A 75 -13.15 -1.11 2.74
N VAL A 76 -12.82 -0.59 1.56
CA VAL A 76 -13.32 0.72 1.10
C VAL A 76 -14.83 0.68 0.90
N ASP A 77 -15.35 -0.35 0.23
CA ASP A 77 -16.80 -0.53 0.02
C ASP A 77 -17.55 -0.50 1.35
N ARG A 78 -17.11 -1.32 2.32
CA ARG A 78 -17.72 -1.39 3.65
C ARG A 78 -17.71 -0.05 4.36
N LEU A 79 -16.58 0.65 4.36
CA LEU A 79 -16.42 1.96 5.02
C LEU A 79 -17.20 3.08 4.33
N LEU A 80 -17.51 2.93 3.04
CA LEU A 80 -18.40 3.83 2.30
C LEU A 80 -19.88 3.42 2.36
N GLY A 81 -20.22 2.37 3.14
CA GLY A 81 -21.59 1.88 3.25
C GLY A 81 -22.10 1.12 2.02
N ARG A 82 -21.19 0.63 1.17
CA ARG A 82 -21.50 -0.22 0.02
C ARG A 82 -21.45 -1.71 0.40
N PRO A 83 -22.12 -2.62 -0.33
CA PRO A 83 -21.91 -4.05 -0.16
C PRO A 83 -20.42 -4.41 -0.39
N GLU A 84 -19.84 -5.24 0.48
CA GLU A 84 -18.44 -5.66 0.36
C GLU A 84 -18.17 -6.33 -0.99
N GLY A 85 -17.19 -5.81 -1.73
CA GLY A 85 -16.80 -6.31 -3.04
C GLY A 85 -17.70 -5.83 -4.18
N ALA A 86 -18.53 -4.82 -3.95
CA ALA A 86 -19.37 -4.23 -5.00
C ALA A 86 -18.53 -3.63 -6.15
N ASP A 87 -17.31 -3.18 -5.84
CA ASP A 87 -16.41 -2.56 -6.80
C ASP A 87 -15.29 -3.49 -7.32
N LEU A 88 -15.45 -4.83 -7.17
CA LEU A 88 -14.51 -5.81 -7.73
C LEU A 88 -14.45 -5.80 -9.27
N ASP A 89 -15.50 -5.37 -9.94
CA ASP A 89 -15.58 -5.19 -11.38
C ASP A 89 -14.71 -4.03 -11.92
N LEU A 90 -14.23 -3.14 -11.05
CA LEU A 90 -13.29 -2.08 -11.40
C LEU A 90 -11.88 -2.59 -11.70
N ILE A 91 -11.54 -3.84 -11.33
CA ILE A 91 -10.24 -4.43 -11.60
C ILE A 91 -10.03 -4.54 -13.11
N THR A 92 -8.98 -3.87 -13.61
CA THR A 92 -8.61 -3.89 -15.02
C THR A 92 -7.15 -4.33 -15.14
N TYR A 93 -6.91 -5.43 -15.85
CA TYR A 93 -5.55 -5.92 -16.06
C TYR A 93 -4.86 -5.14 -17.18
N VAL A 94 -3.66 -4.66 -16.90
CA VAL A 94 -2.84 -3.91 -17.87
C VAL A 94 -1.52 -4.63 -18.10
N THR A 95 -0.84 -4.30 -19.21
CA THR A 95 0.47 -4.86 -19.53
C THR A 95 1.45 -4.61 -18.39
N ASP A 96 2.17 -5.66 -17.98
CA ASP A 96 3.17 -5.52 -16.93
C ASP A 96 4.38 -4.71 -17.44
N ARG A 97 5.04 -4.04 -16.51
CA ARG A 97 6.23 -3.24 -16.83
C ARG A 97 7.47 -4.14 -16.98
N PRO A 98 8.37 -3.85 -17.93
CA PRO A 98 9.64 -4.58 -18.04
C PRO A 98 10.43 -4.53 -16.72
N GLY A 99 11.01 -5.65 -16.31
CA GLY A 99 11.81 -5.73 -15.09
C GLY A 99 11.02 -5.60 -13.78
N HIS A 100 9.72 -5.90 -13.80
CA HIS A 100 8.92 -5.87 -12.59
C HIS A 100 9.26 -7.05 -11.68
N ASP A 101 9.84 -6.77 -10.52
CA ASP A 101 10.24 -7.80 -9.57
C ASP A 101 9.06 -8.67 -9.13
N ALA A 102 9.25 -9.99 -9.24
CA ALA A 102 8.22 -10.96 -8.86
C ALA A 102 7.94 -10.93 -7.34
N ARG A 103 9.00 -10.76 -6.52
CA ARG A 103 8.87 -10.79 -5.05
C ARG A 103 9.88 -9.85 -4.39
N TYR A 104 9.40 -9.03 -3.47
CA TYR A 104 10.19 -8.37 -2.44
C TYR A 104 9.80 -8.95 -1.09
N ALA A 105 10.78 -9.56 -0.40
CA ALA A 105 10.65 -10.02 0.98
C ALA A 105 11.79 -9.43 1.79
N ILE A 106 11.50 -9.02 2.99
CA ILE A 106 12.47 -8.37 3.89
C ILE A 106 12.64 -9.24 5.13
N ASP A 107 13.89 -9.59 5.43
CA ASP A 107 14.24 -10.26 6.67
C ASP A 107 14.61 -9.22 7.74
N SER A 108 13.72 -9.00 8.67
CA SER A 108 13.89 -8.07 9.81
C SER A 108 14.21 -8.76 11.13
N ARG A 109 14.58 -10.06 11.11
CA ARG A 109 14.89 -10.80 12.34
C ARG A 109 16.01 -10.16 13.16
N LYS A 110 17.04 -9.60 12.52
CA LYS A 110 18.11 -8.87 13.23
C LYS A 110 17.53 -7.75 14.10
N LEU A 111 16.58 -6.97 13.58
CA LEU A 111 15.94 -5.88 14.31
C LEU A 111 15.14 -6.42 15.51
N GLN A 112 14.45 -7.56 15.34
CA GLN A 112 13.74 -8.22 16.44
C GLN A 112 14.70 -8.73 17.50
N ASP A 113 15.70 -9.50 17.09
CA ASP A 113 16.60 -10.22 18.00
C ASP A 113 17.49 -9.26 18.82
N GLU A 114 17.98 -8.18 18.19
CA GLU A 114 18.91 -7.25 18.84
C GLU A 114 18.19 -6.09 19.54
N LEU A 115 17.09 -5.58 19.01
CA LEU A 115 16.42 -4.37 19.50
C LEU A 115 15.00 -4.61 20.01
N GLY A 116 14.49 -5.83 19.94
CA GLY A 116 13.16 -6.20 20.45
C GLY A 116 11.98 -5.54 19.73
N TRP A 117 12.20 -5.05 18.52
CA TRP A 117 11.14 -4.43 17.75
C TRP A 117 10.32 -5.46 16.97
N GLU A 118 8.99 -5.35 17.04
CA GLU A 118 8.05 -6.16 16.26
C GLU A 118 6.93 -5.30 15.68
N PRO A 119 6.38 -5.68 14.51
CA PRO A 119 5.17 -5.05 13.99
C PRO A 119 4.01 -5.18 15.00
N SER A 120 3.25 -4.12 15.19
CA SER A 120 2.11 -4.12 16.13
C SER A 120 0.80 -4.55 15.49
N LEU A 121 0.69 -4.47 14.16
CA LEU A 121 -0.52 -4.77 13.41
C LEU A 121 -0.26 -5.79 12.30
N GLN A 122 -1.26 -6.65 12.08
CA GLN A 122 -1.35 -7.45 10.87
C GLN A 122 -1.87 -6.61 9.71
N PHE A 123 -1.77 -7.15 8.47
CA PHE A 123 -2.10 -6.39 7.26
C PHE A 123 -3.53 -5.87 7.26
N GLU A 124 -4.50 -6.72 7.61
CA GLU A 124 -5.92 -6.37 7.57
C GLU A 124 -6.28 -5.23 8.53
N GLU A 125 -5.70 -5.21 9.72
CA GLU A 125 -5.91 -4.14 10.70
C GLU A 125 -5.23 -2.84 10.24
N GLY A 126 -4.01 -2.95 9.73
CA GLY A 126 -3.24 -1.80 9.23
C GLY A 126 -3.89 -1.16 8.00
N ILE A 127 -4.43 -1.98 7.08
CA ILE A 127 -5.10 -1.45 5.88
C ILE A 127 -6.41 -0.76 6.24
N GLU A 128 -7.18 -1.28 7.19
CA GLU A 128 -8.41 -0.62 7.65
C GLU A 128 -8.14 0.77 8.21
N LYS A 129 -7.17 0.91 9.11
CA LYS A 129 -6.75 2.22 9.65
C LYS A 129 -6.28 3.15 8.54
N THR A 130 -5.53 2.63 7.58
CA THR A 130 -5.03 3.39 6.45
C THR A 130 -6.18 3.91 5.58
N VAL A 131 -7.14 3.07 5.23
CA VAL A 131 -8.32 3.46 4.45
C VAL A 131 -9.14 4.51 5.21
N GLN A 132 -9.40 4.30 6.50
CA GLN A 132 -10.11 5.27 7.34
C GLN A 132 -9.42 6.64 7.33
N TRP A 133 -8.09 6.65 7.44
CA TRP A 133 -7.34 7.90 7.38
C TRP A 133 -7.54 8.62 6.05
N TYR A 134 -7.42 7.93 4.91
CA TYR A 134 -7.63 8.54 3.60
C TYR A 134 -9.07 9.04 3.40
N LEU A 135 -10.07 8.30 3.88
CA LEU A 135 -11.47 8.70 3.78
C LEU A 135 -11.80 9.91 4.65
N HIS A 136 -11.14 10.08 5.80
CA HIS A 136 -11.31 11.25 6.65
C HIS A 136 -10.49 12.48 6.19
N ASN A 137 -9.44 12.28 5.39
CA ASN A 137 -8.57 13.36 4.90
C ASN A 137 -8.73 13.59 3.40
N GLN A 138 -9.98 13.65 2.93
CA GLN A 138 -10.29 13.76 1.49
C GLN A 138 -9.82 15.08 0.88
N GLU A 139 -9.93 16.20 1.59
CA GLU A 139 -9.47 17.50 1.12
C GLU A 139 -7.96 17.49 0.82
N TRP A 140 -7.18 16.83 1.67
CA TRP A 140 -5.75 16.63 1.45
C TRP A 140 -5.49 15.78 0.21
N MET A 141 -6.25 14.68 0.03
CA MET A 141 -6.13 13.82 -1.14
C MET A 141 -6.49 14.57 -2.42
N ASP A 142 -7.61 15.29 -2.42
CA ASP A 142 -8.11 16.05 -3.57
C ASP A 142 -7.12 17.16 -3.96
N TYR A 143 -6.52 17.84 -2.97
CA TYR A 143 -5.47 18.84 -3.21
C TYR A 143 -4.24 18.24 -3.91
N ILE A 144 -3.75 17.08 -3.44
CA ILE A 144 -2.57 16.43 -4.03
C ILE A 144 -2.89 15.85 -5.42
N THR A 145 -4.10 15.35 -5.65
CA THR A 145 -4.48 14.73 -6.93
C THR A 145 -4.96 15.74 -7.98
N SER A 146 -5.07 17.01 -7.64
CA SER A 146 -5.39 18.09 -8.60
C SER A 146 -4.17 18.53 -9.43
N GLY A 147 -4.39 18.95 -10.67
CA GLY A 147 -3.37 19.59 -11.50
C GLY A 147 -2.33 18.65 -12.10
N GLU A 148 -1.06 18.74 -11.67
CA GLU A 148 0.05 17.98 -12.28
C GLU A 148 -0.08 16.46 -12.14
N TYR A 149 -0.76 15.99 -11.10
CA TYR A 149 -1.00 14.56 -10.90
C TYR A 149 -1.95 13.96 -11.94
N GLU A 150 -3.01 14.67 -12.34
CA GLU A 150 -3.92 14.18 -13.38
C GLU A 150 -3.18 13.97 -14.71
N ARG A 151 -2.30 14.90 -15.09
CA ARG A 151 -1.44 14.75 -16.28
C ARG A 151 -0.50 13.55 -16.17
N TYR A 152 0.13 13.37 -15.01
CA TYR A 152 1.00 12.22 -14.77
C TYR A 152 0.23 10.89 -14.89
N TYR A 153 -0.97 10.82 -14.30
CA TYR A 153 -1.82 9.63 -14.37
C TYR A 153 -2.24 9.30 -15.82
N GLU A 154 -2.67 10.29 -16.58
CA GLU A 154 -3.03 10.14 -17.99
C GLU A 154 -1.84 9.64 -18.81
N ASP A 155 -0.64 10.20 -18.64
CA ASP A 155 0.56 9.78 -19.35
C ASP A 155 0.98 8.34 -19.04
N MET A 156 0.80 7.89 -17.80
CA MET A 156 1.17 6.55 -17.36
C MET A 156 0.20 5.46 -17.82
N TYR A 157 -1.09 5.75 -17.90
CA TYR A 157 -2.12 4.73 -18.10
C TYR A 157 -2.92 4.84 -19.40
N SER A 158 -2.96 6.00 -20.04
CA SER A 158 -3.71 6.18 -21.30
C SER A 158 -3.07 5.48 -22.51
N LYS A 159 -1.79 5.11 -22.42
CA LYS A 159 -1.00 4.47 -23.50
C LYS A 159 -0.68 2.99 -23.26
N ARG A 160 -1.35 2.34 -22.30
CA ARG A 160 -1.08 0.94 -21.92
C ARG A 160 -2.26 0.02 -22.08
#